data_f7578b85a9755b18fcc734f3f6390a84
#
_entry.id   f7578b85a9755b18fcc734f3f6390a84
#
_cell.length_a   1.000
_cell.length_b   1.000
_cell.length_c   1.000
_cell.angle_alpha   90.00
_cell.angle_beta   90.00
_cell.angle_gamma   90.00
#
_symmetry.space_group_name_H-M   'P 1'
#
loop_
_entity.id
_entity.type
_entity.pdbx_description
1 polymer ?
#
loop_
_entity_poly.entity_id
_entity_poly.type
_entity_poly.pdbx_seq_one_letter_code
_entity_poly.pdbx_strand_id
1 'polypeptide(L)'
;MAGGLTDSWEKVFLIYTENGSADLYSDLGPFRVFNLQAPFAPERYIEALKAAEDNGAECIVIDSTSHEWDGKGGCLEINELVAKTKFRGNTWSAWSETTPRHQKFIEAIVTSSCHVITTARSKTDTIQTEDKKIKKVGLKEIQRDGFEYELTVNFNIDRDGHYALASKDRTGLFINRDPFVILQKT
;
A
#
# COMPACT_ATOMS: atom_id res chain seq x y z
N MET A 1 -14.29 -1.14 6.59
CA MET A 1 -14.29 -0.45 5.26
C MET A 1 -14.57 -1.44 4.14
N ALA A 2 -13.76 -2.46 3.89
CA ALA A 2 -13.94 -3.40 2.78
C ALA A 2 -15.35 -4.01 2.69
N GLY A 3 -15.87 -4.59 3.78
CA GLY A 3 -17.22 -5.14 3.82
C GLY A 3 -18.37 -4.14 3.61
N GLY A 4 -18.09 -2.83 3.59
CA GLY A 4 -19.07 -1.79 3.24
C GLY A 4 -19.00 -1.35 1.76
N LEU A 5 -18.05 -1.88 1.00
CA LEU A 5 -17.88 -1.63 -0.43
C LEU A 5 -18.35 -2.80 -1.30
N THR A 6 -18.83 -3.87 -0.66
CA THR A 6 -19.28 -5.08 -1.34
C THR A 6 -20.62 -5.53 -0.75
N ASP A 7 -21.37 -6.34 -1.49
CA ASP A 7 -22.61 -6.93 -1.02
C ASP A 7 -22.36 -8.18 -0.13
N SER A 8 -21.16 -8.76 -0.19
CA SER A 8 -20.80 -9.98 0.53
C SER A 8 -19.32 -9.99 0.90
N TRP A 9 -19.02 -10.46 2.12
CA TRP A 9 -17.66 -10.71 2.56
C TRP A 9 -16.90 -11.74 1.69
N GLU A 10 -17.58 -12.67 1.05
CA GLU A 10 -16.98 -13.65 0.14
C GLU A 10 -16.33 -13.02 -1.10
N LYS A 11 -16.72 -11.78 -1.42
CA LYS A 11 -16.16 -10.96 -2.52
C LYS A 11 -15.04 -10.03 -2.07
N VAL A 12 -14.67 -10.06 -0.78
CA VAL A 12 -13.51 -9.38 -0.24
C VAL A 12 -12.30 -10.31 -0.30
N PHE A 13 -11.23 -9.82 -0.93
CA PHE A 13 -9.95 -10.53 -1.03
C PHE A 13 -8.87 -9.74 -0.31
N LEU A 14 -8.11 -10.41 0.53
CA LEU A 14 -6.97 -9.83 1.26
C LEU A 14 -5.66 -10.40 0.69
N ILE A 15 -4.89 -9.56 0.02
CA ILE A 15 -3.49 -9.84 -0.35
C ILE A 15 -2.65 -9.45 0.86
N TYR A 16 -2.16 -10.47 1.56
CA TYR A 16 -1.56 -10.31 2.87
C TYR A 16 -0.06 -10.62 2.86
N THR A 17 0.75 -9.74 3.46
CA THR A 17 2.22 -9.85 3.47
C THR A 17 2.84 -9.84 4.88
N GLU A 18 2.01 -9.77 5.93
CA GLU A 18 2.40 -9.52 7.33
C GLU A 18 2.44 -10.79 8.20
N ASN A 19 2.88 -11.93 7.67
CA ASN A 19 3.14 -13.17 8.42
C ASN A 19 2.07 -13.59 9.45
N GLY A 20 0.90 -14.05 8.99
CA GLY A 20 -0.01 -14.87 9.82
C GLY A 20 -1.06 -14.12 10.64
N SER A 21 -1.12 -12.79 10.67
CA SER A 21 -2.17 -12.08 11.42
C SER A 21 -3.51 -11.92 10.68
N ALA A 22 -3.62 -12.39 9.43
CA ALA A 22 -4.90 -12.42 8.71
C ALA A 22 -5.98 -13.25 9.47
N ASP A 23 -5.56 -14.29 10.17
CA ASP A 23 -6.43 -15.14 10.97
C ASP A 23 -7.11 -14.40 12.13
N LEU A 24 -6.49 -13.30 12.61
CA LEU A 24 -7.05 -12.46 13.67
C LEU A 24 -8.32 -11.71 13.22
N TYR A 25 -8.58 -11.65 11.92
CA TYR A 25 -9.73 -10.96 11.33
C TYR A 25 -10.81 -11.89 10.85
N SER A 26 -10.68 -13.21 11.10
CA SER A 26 -11.65 -14.24 10.66
C SER A 26 -13.07 -14.00 11.17
N ASP A 27 -13.21 -13.35 12.32
CA ASP A 27 -14.51 -13.01 12.93
C ASP A 27 -15.29 -11.93 12.15
N LEU A 28 -14.62 -11.19 11.24
CA LEU A 28 -15.27 -10.13 10.46
C LEU A 28 -16.18 -10.68 9.35
N GLY A 29 -15.88 -11.88 8.84
CA GLY A 29 -16.63 -12.52 7.77
C GLY A 29 -15.79 -13.47 6.93
N PRO A 30 -16.41 -14.19 5.98
CA PRO A 30 -15.76 -15.22 5.16
C PRO A 30 -15.00 -14.61 3.97
N PHE A 31 -14.07 -13.67 4.22
CA PHE A 31 -13.21 -13.14 3.17
C PHE A 31 -12.13 -14.14 2.75
N ARG A 32 -11.58 -13.95 1.53
CA ARG A 32 -10.53 -14.82 0.99
C ARG A 32 -9.16 -14.19 1.21
N VAL A 33 -8.15 -15.03 1.48
CA VAL A 33 -6.78 -14.57 1.77
C VAL A 33 -5.79 -15.15 0.78
N PHE A 34 -4.99 -14.28 0.16
CA PHE A 34 -3.76 -14.62 -0.54
C PHE A 34 -2.57 -14.27 0.35
N ASN A 35 -1.93 -15.27 0.92
CA ASN A 35 -0.72 -15.09 1.72
C ASN A 35 0.48 -14.94 0.78
N LEU A 36 0.85 -13.70 0.48
CA LEU A 36 1.97 -13.39 -0.39
C LEU A 36 3.28 -13.42 0.41
N GLN A 37 4.11 -14.41 0.15
CA GLN A 37 5.42 -14.55 0.76
C GLN A 37 6.51 -13.89 -0.10
N ALA A 38 7.64 -13.52 0.54
CA ALA A 38 8.81 -13.01 -0.18
C ALA A 38 9.24 -13.98 -1.31
N PRO A 39 9.79 -13.48 -2.42
CA PRO A 39 10.15 -12.09 -2.70
C PRO A 39 8.92 -11.21 -2.99
N PHE A 40 8.94 -9.97 -2.50
CA PHE A 40 7.84 -9.02 -2.64
C PHE A 40 7.97 -8.15 -3.90
N ALA A 41 8.30 -8.77 -5.02
CA ALA A 41 8.45 -8.08 -6.30
C ALA A 41 7.10 -7.51 -6.80
N PRO A 42 7.09 -6.34 -7.48
CA PRO A 42 5.88 -5.73 -8.03
C PRO A 42 5.01 -6.69 -8.84
N GLU A 43 5.62 -7.54 -9.65
CA GLU A 43 4.94 -8.49 -10.52
C GLU A 43 4.07 -9.48 -9.74
N ARG A 44 4.51 -9.89 -8.56
CA ARG A 44 3.77 -10.84 -7.73
C ARG A 44 2.51 -10.22 -7.11
N TYR A 45 2.55 -8.92 -6.81
CA TYR A 45 1.34 -8.20 -6.41
C TYR A 45 0.36 -8.06 -7.57
N ILE A 46 0.87 -7.78 -8.79
CA ILE A 46 0.05 -7.72 -10.01
C ILE A 46 -0.62 -9.07 -10.27
N GLU A 47 0.12 -10.18 -10.16
CA GLU A 47 -0.43 -11.53 -10.29
C GLU A 47 -1.50 -11.83 -9.25
N ALA A 48 -1.29 -11.43 -7.98
CA ALA A 48 -2.25 -11.62 -6.91
C ALA A 48 -3.52 -10.77 -7.11
N LEU A 49 -3.38 -9.50 -7.56
CA LEU A 49 -4.50 -8.64 -7.91
C LEU A 49 -5.34 -9.28 -9.02
N LYS A 50 -4.70 -9.69 -10.10
CA LYS A 50 -5.36 -10.35 -11.22
C LYS A 50 -6.05 -11.65 -10.80
N ALA A 51 -5.40 -12.47 -9.98
CA ALA A 51 -5.99 -13.69 -9.47
C ALA A 51 -7.24 -13.40 -8.62
N ALA A 52 -7.26 -12.32 -7.84
CA ALA A 52 -8.42 -11.92 -7.07
C ALA A 52 -9.58 -11.49 -8.00
N GLU A 53 -9.31 -10.67 -9.02
CA GLU A 53 -10.28 -10.24 -10.02
C GLU A 53 -10.89 -11.43 -10.79
N ASP A 54 -10.04 -12.34 -11.27
CA ASP A 54 -10.45 -13.55 -12.01
C ASP A 54 -11.30 -14.50 -11.14
N ASN A 55 -11.21 -14.41 -9.81
CA ASN A 55 -12.00 -15.16 -8.85
C ASN A 55 -13.21 -14.39 -8.27
N GLY A 56 -13.60 -13.30 -8.89
CA GLY A 56 -14.83 -12.57 -8.59
C GLY A 56 -14.74 -11.63 -7.40
N ALA A 57 -13.55 -11.07 -7.14
CA ALA A 57 -13.40 -10.00 -6.16
C ALA A 57 -14.23 -8.77 -6.57
N GLU A 58 -14.81 -8.10 -5.59
CA GLU A 58 -15.38 -6.75 -5.73
C GLU A 58 -14.55 -5.74 -4.93
N CYS A 59 -13.92 -6.20 -3.84
CA CYS A 59 -12.98 -5.41 -3.06
C CYS A 59 -11.70 -6.20 -2.77
N ILE A 60 -10.56 -5.60 -3.05
CA ILE A 60 -9.25 -6.17 -2.77
C ILE A 60 -8.56 -5.29 -1.74
N VAL A 61 -8.06 -5.90 -0.67
CA VAL A 61 -7.24 -5.23 0.34
C VAL A 61 -5.80 -5.71 0.19
N ILE A 62 -4.85 -4.79 0.09
CA ILE A 62 -3.42 -5.09 0.07
C ILE A 62 -2.81 -4.65 1.39
N ASP A 63 -2.41 -5.59 2.24
CA ASP A 63 -1.80 -5.33 3.55
C ASP A 63 -0.46 -6.06 3.69
N SER A 64 0.64 -5.34 3.40
CA SER A 64 0.80 -3.94 3.06
C SER A 64 1.55 -3.74 1.74
N THR A 65 1.40 -2.55 1.15
CA THR A 65 2.19 -2.14 -0.02
C THR A 65 3.65 -1.79 0.34
N SER A 66 3.96 -1.59 1.62
CA SER A 66 5.32 -1.24 2.06
C SER A 66 6.34 -2.33 1.74
N HIS A 67 5.94 -3.61 1.77
CA HIS A 67 6.84 -4.70 1.42
C HIS A 67 7.17 -4.75 -0.09
N GLU A 68 6.28 -4.27 -0.96
CA GLU A 68 6.60 -4.10 -2.39
C GLU A 68 7.76 -3.12 -2.57
N TRP A 69 7.84 -2.11 -1.70
CA TRP A 69 8.87 -1.09 -1.76
C TRP A 69 10.16 -1.53 -1.07
N ASP A 70 10.12 -1.79 0.24
CA ASP A 70 11.30 -2.03 1.09
C ASP A 70 11.42 -3.45 1.65
N GLY A 71 10.48 -4.35 1.32
CA GLY A 71 10.53 -5.74 1.73
C GLY A 71 11.55 -6.56 0.94
N LYS A 72 11.81 -7.79 1.41
CA LYS A 72 12.75 -8.72 0.75
C LYS A 72 12.31 -9.02 -0.69
N GLY A 73 13.17 -8.69 -1.65
CA GLY A 73 12.88 -8.80 -3.08
C GLY A 73 11.94 -7.71 -3.60
N GLY A 74 11.68 -6.66 -2.83
CA GLY A 74 10.94 -5.47 -3.24
C GLY A 74 11.78 -4.50 -4.07
N CYS A 75 11.20 -3.36 -4.40
CA CYS A 75 11.78 -2.38 -5.33
C CYS A 75 13.20 -1.92 -4.96
N LEU A 76 13.47 -1.68 -3.66
CA LEU A 76 14.80 -1.23 -3.23
C LEU A 76 15.86 -2.31 -3.46
N GLU A 77 15.61 -3.56 -3.07
CA GLU A 77 16.55 -4.66 -3.31
C GLU A 77 16.71 -4.97 -4.81
N ILE A 78 15.63 -4.90 -5.58
CA ILE A 78 15.67 -5.04 -7.04
C ILE A 78 16.59 -3.98 -7.64
N ASN A 79 16.43 -2.70 -7.21
CA ASN A 79 17.26 -1.61 -7.70
C ASN A 79 18.74 -1.80 -7.39
N GLU A 80 19.06 -2.28 -6.18
CA GLU A 80 20.44 -2.62 -5.81
C GLU A 80 21.01 -3.74 -6.66
N LEU A 81 20.24 -4.79 -6.93
CA LEU A 81 20.66 -5.92 -7.76
C LEU A 81 20.91 -5.46 -9.21
N VAL A 82 19.99 -4.67 -9.77
CA VAL A 82 20.11 -4.10 -11.11
C VAL A 82 21.35 -3.21 -11.19
N ALA A 83 21.58 -2.35 -10.18
CA ALA A 83 22.76 -1.50 -10.10
C ALA A 83 24.06 -2.32 -10.17
N LYS A 84 24.16 -3.36 -9.36
CA LYS A 84 25.34 -4.24 -9.29
C LYS A 84 25.57 -4.98 -10.60
N THR A 85 24.52 -5.51 -11.22
CA THR A 85 24.62 -6.40 -12.37
C THR A 85 24.76 -5.67 -13.71
N LYS A 86 24.09 -4.52 -13.88
CA LYS A 86 24.00 -3.82 -15.16
C LYS A 86 24.67 -2.44 -15.19
N PHE A 87 24.74 -1.75 -14.05
CA PHE A 87 25.17 -0.37 -13.98
C PHE A 87 26.43 -0.14 -13.13
N ARG A 88 27.24 -1.19 -12.91
CA ARG A 88 28.53 -1.11 -12.17
C ARG A 88 28.38 -0.50 -10.77
N GLY A 89 27.26 -0.74 -10.11
CA GLY A 89 26.95 -0.22 -8.78
C GLY A 89 26.24 1.15 -8.77
N ASN A 90 25.93 1.75 -9.93
CA ASN A 90 25.20 3.01 -9.99
C ASN A 90 23.70 2.79 -9.76
N THR A 91 23.27 3.05 -8.51
CA THR A 91 21.86 2.89 -8.09
C THR A 91 20.94 3.92 -8.76
N TRP A 92 21.44 5.12 -9.10
CA TRP A 92 20.63 6.12 -9.78
C TRP A 92 20.24 5.66 -11.18
N SER A 93 21.19 5.16 -11.96
CA SER A 93 20.91 4.66 -13.31
C SER A 93 20.02 3.40 -13.29
N ALA A 94 20.10 2.58 -12.25
CA ALA A 94 19.30 1.37 -12.11
C ALA A 94 17.79 1.64 -12.00
N TRP A 95 17.38 2.83 -11.53
CA TRP A 95 15.98 3.23 -11.49
C TRP A 95 15.32 3.26 -12.87
N SER A 96 16.07 3.39 -13.95
CA SER A 96 15.53 3.28 -15.31
C SER A 96 14.86 1.93 -15.58
N GLU A 97 15.29 0.86 -14.91
CA GLU A 97 14.69 -0.48 -15.03
C GLU A 97 13.70 -0.78 -13.88
N THR A 98 13.98 -0.30 -12.67
CA THR A 98 13.13 -0.60 -11.51
C THR A 98 11.85 0.24 -11.52
N THR A 99 11.93 1.51 -11.90
CA THR A 99 10.77 2.41 -11.95
C THR A 99 9.61 1.87 -12.81
N PRO A 100 9.83 1.36 -14.04
CA PRO A 100 8.73 0.83 -14.85
C PRO A 100 8.02 -0.37 -14.21
N ARG A 101 8.71 -1.18 -13.41
CA ARG A 101 8.12 -2.32 -12.70
C ARG A 101 7.17 -1.84 -11.60
N HIS A 102 7.62 -0.88 -10.78
CA HIS A 102 6.79 -0.24 -9.77
C HIS A 102 5.59 0.48 -10.38
N GLN A 103 5.78 1.21 -11.50
CA GLN A 103 4.69 1.89 -12.19
C GLN A 103 3.61 0.92 -12.67
N LYS A 104 3.97 -0.25 -13.18
CA LYS A 104 3.00 -1.29 -13.55
C LYS A 104 2.18 -1.79 -12.35
N PHE A 105 2.79 -1.87 -11.17
CA PHE A 105 2.05 -2.22 -9.95
C PHE A 105 1.04 -1.13 -9.59
N ILE A 106 1.44 0.15 -9.62
CA ILE A 106 0.52 1.26 -9.41
C ILE A 106 -0.61 1.23 -10.44
N GLU A 107 -0.27 1.05 -11.73
CA GLU A 107 -1.24 0.96 -12.82
C GLU A 107 -2.25 -0.17 -12.56
N ALA A 108 -1.80 -1.35 -12.13
CA ALA A 108 -2.68 -2.46 -11.79
C ALA A 108 -3.66 -2.12 -10.67
N ILE A 109 -3.25 -1.33 -9.68
CA ILE A 109 -4.14 -0.84 -8.62
C ILE A 109 -5.19 0.13 -9.17
N VAL A 110 -4.76 1.14 -9.91
CA VAL A 110 -5.66 2.24 -10.33
C VAL A 110 -6.56 1.89 -11.49
N THR A 111 -6.22 0.85 -12.28
CA THR A 111 -7.03 0.35 -13.39
C THR A 111 -7.85 -0.88 -13.02
N SER A 112 -7.74 -1.37 -11.79
CA SER A 112 -8.52 -2.51 -11.31
C SER A 112 -10.02 -2.26 -11.47
N SER A 113 -10.76 -3.30 -11.86
CA SER A 113 -12.22 -3.28 -11.90
C SER A 113 -12.86 -3.37 -10.50
N CYS A 114 -12.05 -3.65 -9.47
CA CYS A 114 -12.46 -3.77 -8.09
C CYS A 114 -12.20 -2.49 -7.29
N HIS A 115 -12.84 -2.34 -6.15
CA HIS A 115 -12.37 -1.42 -5.13
C HIS A 115 -11.05 -1.93 -4.55
N VAL A 116 -9.98 -1.14 -4.64
CA VAL A 116 -8.69 -1.52 -4.07
C VAL A 116 -8.39 -0.64 -2.86
N ILE A 117 -8.19 -1.28 -1.71
CA ILE A 117 -7.75 -0.64 -0.48
C ILE A 117 -6.31 -1.06 -0.23
N THR A 118 -5.42 -0.10 -0.09
CA THR A 118 -4.02 -0.36 0.25
C THR A 118 -3.72 0.15 1.64
N THR A 119 -2.93 -0.59 2.41
CA THR A 119 -2.29 -0.08 3.61
C THR A 119 -0.81 0.13 3.34
N ALA A 120 -0.24 1.13 4.00
CA ALA A 120 1.19 1.38 4.03
C ALA A 120 1.62 1.66 5.47
N ARG A 121 2.76 1.10 5.86
CA ARG A 121 3.39 1.46 7.13
C ARG A 121 3.90 2.89 7.04
N SER A 122 3.88 3.60 8.15
CA SER A 122 4.44 4.94 8.25
C SER A 122 5.66 4.97 9.16
N LYS A 123 6.58 5.87 8.84
CA LYS A 123 7.72 6.22 9.69
C LYS A 123 7.69 7.71 10.00
N THR A 124 8.32 8.09 11.11
CA THR A 124 8.49 9.51 11.42
C THR A 124 9.38 10.15 10.38
N ASP A 125 8.85 11.16 9.71
CA ASP A 125 9.64 12.00 8.81
C ASP A 125 10.40 13.04 9.61
N THR A 126 11.68 13.24 9.26
CA THR A 126 12.58 14.16 9.94
C THR A 126 13.33 15.01 8.95
N ILE A 127 13.41 16.29 9.22
CA ILE A 127 14.30 17.19 8.49
C ILE A 127 15.46 17.64 9.36
N GLN A 128 16.62 17.83 8.76
CA GLN A 128 17.73 18.48 9.40
C GLN A 128 17.60 20.00 9.14
N THR A 129 17.47 20.77 10.22
CA THR A 129 17.42 22.23 10.16
C THR A 129 18.82 22.79 9.86
N GLU A 130 18.92 24.07 9.46
CA GLU A 130 20.19 24.78 9.20
C GLU A 130 21.16 24.69 10.38
N ASP A 131 20.63 24.65 11.61
CA ASP A 131 21.41 24.45 12.86
C ASP A 131 21.86 23.00 13.10
N LYS A 132 21.73 22.12 12.10
CA LYS A 132 22.03 20.67 12.18
C LYS A 132 21.19 19.92 13.24
N LYS A 133 20.07 20.48 13.71
CA LYS A 133 19.13 19.81 14.59
C LYS A 133 18.15 18.99 13.77
N ILE A 134 17.79 17.80 14.30
CA ILE A 134 16.77 16.95 13.70
C ILE A 134 15.40 17.38 14.22
N LYS A 135 14.51 17.79 13.32
CA LYS A 135 13.11 18.12 13.63
C LYS A 135 12.18 17.08 13.01
N LYS A 136 11.25 16.55 13.80
CA LYS A 136 10.17 15.71 13.32
C LYS A 136 9.17 16.60 12.57
N VAL A 137 8.82 16.24 11.32
CA VAL A 137 7.91 17.02 10.47
C VAL A 137 6.60 16.33 10.16
N GLY A 138 6.45 15.04 10.56
CA GLY A 138 5.22 14.30 10.36
C GLY A 138 5.44 12.80 10.26
N LEU A 139 4.47 12.12 9.69
CA LEU A 139 4.55 10.72 9.29
C LEU A 139 4.67 10.67 7.77
N LYS A 140 5.54 9.80 7.29
CA LYS A 140 5.70 9.51 5.86
C LYS A 140 5.48 8.02 5.65
N GLU A 141 4.70 7.67 4.64
CA GLU A 141 4.51 6.26 4.29
C GLU A 141 5.82 5.61 3.82
N ILE A 142 5.97 4.33 4.12
CA ILE A 142 7.05 3.50 3.58
C ILE A 142 6.59 3.01 2.21
N GLN A 143 6.73 3.90 1.23
CA GLN A 143 6.46 3.68 -0.17
C GLN A 143 7.25 4.72 -0.98
N ARG A 144 7.24 4.62 -2.31
CA ARG A 144 7.84 5.62 -3.19
C ARG A 144 7.15 6.97 -3.02
N ASP A 145 7.94 8.04 -2.99
CA ASP A 145 7.41 9.40 -2.92
C ASP A 145 6.40 9.65 -4.05
N GLY A 146 5.24 10.13 -3.69
CA GLY A 146 4.17 10.42 -4.63
C GLY A 146 3.17 9.29 -4.85
N PHE A 147 3.34 8.12 -4.24
CA PHE A 147 2.38 7.01 -4.33
C PHE A 147 0.96 7.45 -3.93
N GLU A 148 0.81 8.25 -2.88
CA GLU A 148 -0.49 8.78 -2.44
C GLU A 148 -1.22 9.57 -3.53
N TYR A 149 -0.47 10.24 -4.44
CA TYR A 149 -1.08 11.06 -5.49
C TYR A 149 -1.72 10.23 -6.62
N GLU A 150 -1.38 8.96 -6.72
CA GLU A 150 -1.99 8.05 -7.70
C GLU A 150 -3.36 7.54 -7.21
N LEU A 151 -3.56 7.47 -5.90
CA LEU A 151 -4.77 6.92 -5.29
C LEU A 151 -5.95 7.92 -5.36
N THR A 152 -7.17 7.43 -5.27
CA THR A 152 -8.40 8.25 -5.27
C THR A 152 -8.54 9.02 -3.96
N VAL A 153 -8.34 8.33 -2.84
CA VAL A 153 -8.38 8.91 -1.50
C VAL A 153 -7.23 8.32 -0.68
N ASN A 154 -6.54 9.17 0.07
CA ASN A 154 -5.53 8.75 1.02
C ASN A 154 -5.88 9.25 2.43
N PHE A 155 -5.80 8.35 3.42
CA PHE A 155 -6.03 8.67 4.82
C PHE A 155 -4.76 8.43 5.63
N ASN A 156 -4.36 9.44 6.40
CA ASN A 156 -3.44 9.26 7.49
C ASN A 156 -4.21 8.82 8.73
N ILE A 157 -3.84 7.67 9.30
CA ILE A 157 -4.49 7.13 10.50
C ILE A 157 -3.58 7.36 11.69
N ASP A 158 -4.07 8.10 12.67
CA ASP A 158 -3.35 8.32 13.92
C ASP A 158 -3.33 7.04 14.77
N ARG A 159 -2.18 6.79 15.40
CA ARG A 159 -1.94 5.59 16.18
C ARG A 159 -2.69 5.58 17.51
N ASP A 160 -2.74 6.73 18.17
CA ASP A 160 -3.22 6.80 19.56
C ASP A 160 -4.75 6.85 19.64
N GLY A 161 -5.39 7.60 18.72
CA GLY A 161 -6.85 7.77 18.68
C GLY A 161 -7.54 7.03 17.56
N HIS A 162 -6.80 6.38 16.66
CA HIS A 162 -7.33 5.73 15.44
C HIS A 162 -8.18 6.66 14.57
N TYR A 163 -7.88 7.95 14.61
CA TYR A 163 -8.53 8.94 13.78
C TYR A 163 -7.93 8.93 12.38
N ALA A 164 -8.82 8.96 11.38
CA ALA A 164 -8.46 9.11 9.98
C ALA A 164 -8.62 10.58 9.56
N LEU A 165 -7.60 11.11 8.90
CA LEU A 165 -7.60 12.41 8.26
C LEU A 165 -7.23 12.23 6.79
N ALA A 166 -8.08 12.75 5.88
CA ALA A 166 -7.76 12.71 4.46
C ALA A 166 -6.60 13.65 4.15
N SER A 167 -5.47 13.08 3.67
CA SER A 167 -4.35 13.86 3.12
C SER A 167 -4.56 14.16 1.65
N LYS A 168 -5.35 13.32 0.97
CA LYS A 168 -5.80 13.50 -0.41
C LYS A 168 -7.21 12.96 -0.59
N ASP A 169 -8.01 13.65 -1.38
CA ASP A 169 -9.36 13.22 -1.73
C ASP A 169 -9.78 13.81 -3.09
N ARG A 170 -9.93 12.95 -4.09
CA ARG A 170 -10.47 13.32 -5.40
C ARG A 170 -12.00 13.27 -5.45
N THR A 171 -12.64 12.71 -4.41
CA THR A 171 -14.10 12.56 -4.35
C THR A 171 -14.82 13.78 -3.79
N GLY A 172 -14.10 14.62 -3.06
CA GLY A 172 -14.67 15.75 -2.32
C GLY A 172 -15.46 15.36 -1.06
N LEU A 173 -15.47 14.06 -0.68
CA LEU A 173 -16.26 13.57 0.45
C LEU A 173 -15.58 13.81 1.80
N PHE A 174 -14.26 13.93 1.83
CA PHE A 174 -13.46 13.90 3.06
C PHE A 174 -12.56 15.12 3.25
N ILE A 175 -12.25 15.88 2.20
CA ILE A 175 -11.21 16.93 2.21
C ILE A 175 -11.43 18.03 3.26
N ASN A 176 -12.67 18.29 3.61
CA ASN A 176 -13.04 19.34 4.59
C ASN A 176 -13.61 18.74 5.88
N ARG A 177 -13.43 17.46 6.13
CA ARG A 177 -13.90 16.82 7.35
C ARG A 177 -12.84 16.89 8.44
N ASP A 178 -13.30 17.12 9.67
CA ASP A 178 -12.50 16.91 10.86
C ASP A 178 -12.04 15.43 10.94
N PRO A 179 -10.94 15.15 11.64
CA PRO A 179 -10.52 13.77 11.88
C PRO A 179 -11.65 12.92 12.43
N PHE A 180 -11.87 11.74 11.88
CA PHE A 180 -12.96 10.84 12.24
C PHE A 180 -12.48 9.42 12.47
N VAL A 181 -13.18 8.66 13.29
CA VAL A 181 -12.91 7.24 13.50
C VAL A 181 -13.59 6.45 12.39
N ILE A 182 -12.84 5.54 11.75
CA ILE A 182 -13.39 4.61 10.76
C ILE A 182 -14.14 3.52 11.52
N LEU A 183 -15.45 3.66 11.63
CA LEU A 183 -16.32 2.70 12.30
C LEU A 183 -16.82 1.64 11.33
N GLN A 184 -16.95 0.42 11.84
CA GLN A 184 -17.73 -0.61 11.17
C GLN A 184 -19.20 -0.23 11.28
N LYS A 185 -19.94 -0.23 10.17
CA LYS A 185 -21.40 -0.08 10.20
C LYS A 185 -21.96 -1.35 10.84
N THR A 186 -22.55 -1.22 12.04
CA THR A 186 -23.30 -2.29 12.71
C THR A 186 -24.59 -2.58 11.97
#